data_6d8c850943479176dbf57b2928e72ad2
#
_entry.id   6d8c850943479176dbf57b2928e72ad2
#
_cell.length_a   1.000
_cell.length_b   1.000
_cell.length_c   1.000
_cell.angle_alpha   90.00
_cell.angle_beta   90.00
_cell.angle_gamma   90.00
#
_symmetry.space_group_name_H-M   'P 1'
#
loop_
_entity.id
_entity.type
_entity.pdbx_description
1 polymer ?
#
loop_
_entity_poly.entity_id
_entity_poly.type
_entity_poly.pdbx_seq_one_letter_code
_entity_poly.pdbx_strand_id
1 'polypeptide(L)'
;MSLTKVGEGLADTKLVLAWLLDAIGAPTWALGLLVPVRESLAMLPQLVISASIRRLRIRKTVYMLGCVVQAAAIIGFGLMGWFAQGFPAYVLGVTSVVLIAVFAFGRSLCSIAFKDVLGKTVDKGRRGSISGIAGTVAAVVTLLLAIAFSM
;
A
#
# COMPACT_ATOMS: atom_id res chain seq x y z
N MET A 1 -3.45 9.64 -9.39
CA MET A 1 -2.85 8.32 -9.55
C MET A 1 -1.37 8.30 -9.28
N SER A 2 -0.61 9.25 -9.76
CA SER A 2 0.82 9.33 -9.41
C SER A 2 1.03 9.46 -7.91
N LEU A 3 0.23 10.25 -7.20
CA LEU A 3 0.31 10.45 -5.75
C LEU A 3 0.10 9.16 -4.94
N THR A 4 -0.84 8.30 -5.33
CA THR A 4 -1.02 7.00 -4.64
C THR A 4 0.16 6.06 -4.87
N LYS A 5 0.74 6.05 -6.07
CA LYS A 5 1.94 5.26 -6.36
C LYS A 5 3.19 5.82 -5.67
N VAL A 6 3.30 7.14 -5.52
CA VAL A 6 4.36 7.76 -4.72
C VAL A 6 4.22 7.36 -3.24
N GLY A 7 3.00 7.45 -2.68
CA GLY A 7 2.74 6.98 -1.32
C GLY A 7 3.05 5.49 -1.14
N GLU A 8 2.74 4.65 -2.15
CA GLU A 8 3.11 3.24 -2.15
C GLU A 8 4.63 3.02 -2.20
N GLY A 9 5.36 3.85 -2.94
CA GLY A 9 6.82 3.79 -3.02
C GLY A 9 7.49 4.23 -1.71
N LEU A 10 6.98 5.30 -1.08
CA LEU A 10 7.47 5.77 0.22
C LEU A 10 7.17 4.79 1.36
N ALA A 11 6.05 4.07 1.26
CA ALA A 11 5.68 3.00 2.18
C ALA A 11 6.15 1.63 1.66
N ASP A 12 7.26 1.57 0.92
CA ASP A 12 7.75 0.29 0.42
C ASP A 12 8.12 -0.62 1.59
N THR A 13 7.36 -1.70 1.68
CA THR A 13 7.43 -2.66 2.77
C THR A 13 8.78 -3.37 2.82
N LYS A 14 9.48 -3.45 1.70
CA LYS A 14 10.78 -4.14 1.63
C LYS A 14 11.93 -3.34 2.20
N LEU A 15 11.84 -2.01 2.17
CA LEU A 15 12.92 -1.13 2.61
C LEU A 15 12.50 -0.28 3.81
N VAL A 16 11.50 0.59 3.64
CA VAL A 16 11.13 1.59 4.66
C VAL A 16 10.47 0.94 5.87
N LEU A 17 9.49 0.05 5.63
CA LEU A 17 8.79 -0.63 6.73
C LEU A 17 9.68 -1.64 7.45
N ALA A 18 10.54 -2.36 6.74
CA ALA A 18 11.49 -3.27 7.37
C ALA A 18 12.48 -2.50 8.27
N TRP A 19 13.02 -1.39 7.77
CA TRP A 19 13.89 -0.52 8.56
C TRP A 19 13.17 0.09 9.77
N LEU A 20 11.95 0.58 9.59
CA LEU A 20 11.15 1.14 10.69
C LEU A 20 10.90 0.11 11.80
N LEU A 21 10.52 -1.10 11.41
CA LEU A 21 10.26 -2.20 12.37
C LEU A 21 11.51 -2.64 13.12
N ASP A 22 12.63 -2.67 12.44
CA ASP A 22 13.93 -2.94 13.07
C ASP A 22 14.30 -1.84 14.06
N ALA A 23 14.14 -0.57 13.67
CA ALA A 23 14.41 0.60 14.50
C ALA A 23 13.56 0.67 15.78
N ILE A 24 12.31 0.22 15.75
CA ILE A 24 11.41 0.17 16.92
C ILE A 24 11.54 -1.13 17.73
N GLY A 25 12.47 -2.02 17.37
CA GLY A 25 12.74 -3.27 18.09
C GLY A 25 11.64 -4.32 17.90
N ALA A 26 10.95 -4.36 16.78
CA ALA A 26 9.97 -5.39 16.47
C ALA A 26 10.64 -6.77 16.31
N PRO A 27 9.97 -7.86 16.72
CA PRO A 27 10.56 -9.20 16.64
C PRO A 27 10.78 -9.63 15.18
N THR A 28 11.84 -10.39 14.94
CA THR A 28 12.28 -10.84 13.60
C THR A 28 11.23 -11.63 12.82
N TRP A 29 10.33 -12.34 13.51
CA TRP A 29 9.22 -13.05 12.86
C TRP A 29 8.24 -12.07 12.19
N ALA A 30 8.02 -10.88 12.76
CA ALA A 30 7.16 -9.86 12.16
C ALA A 30 7.77 -9.31 10.87
N LEU A 31 9.10 -9.12 10.82
CA LEU A 31 9.84 -8.75 9.61
C LEU A 31 9.69 -9.82 8.52
N GLY A 32 9.77 -11.09 8.87
CA GLY A 32 9.60 -12.20 7.93
C GLY A 32 8.19 -12.30 7.33
N LEU A 33 7.16 -11.94 8.10
CA LEU A 33 5.76 -11.96 7.66
C LEU A 33 5.35 -10.75 6.81
N LEU A 34 6.10 -9.67 6.84
CA LEU A 34 5.82 -8.43 6.10
C LEU A 34 5.50 -8.67 4.62
N VAL A 35 6.40 -9.33 3.92
CA VAL A 35 6.28 -9.56 2.47
C VAL A 35 5.20 -10.57 2.15
N PRO A 36 5.14 -11.78 2.76
CA PRO A 36 4.09 -12.75 2.48
C PRO A 36 2.68 -12.22 2.76
N VAL A 37 2.46 -11.55 3.88
CA VAL A 37 1.16 -11.00 4.25
C VAL A 37 0.72 -9.91 3.27
N ARG A 38 1.61 -9.00 2.92
CA ARG A 38 1.32 -7.95 1.94
C ARG A 38 0.96 -8.51 0.58
N GLU A 39 1.76 -9.42 0.04
CA GLU A 39 1.55 -9.97 -1.30
C GLU A 39 0.29 -10.86 -1.35
N SER A 40 0.07 -11.71 -0.36
CA SER A 40 -1.12 -12.57 -0.28
C SER A 40 -2.40 -11.74 -0.18
N LEU A 41 -2.44 -10.76 0.71
CA LEU A 41 -3.62 -9.91 0.90
C LEU A 41 -3.83 -8.91 -0.24
N ALA A 42 -2.80 -8.59 -1.02
CA ALA A 42 -2.97 -7.80 -2.23
C ALA A 42 -3.62 -8.63 -3.36
N MET A 43 -3.39 -9.93 -3.42
CA MET A 43 -3.91 -10.82 -4.46
C MET A 43 -5.29 -11.40 -4.15
N LEU A 44 -5.53 -11.85 -2.91
CA LEU A 44 -6.77 -12.51 -2.51
C LEU A 44 -8.03 -11.68 -2.79
N PRO A 45 -8.12 -10.39 -2.41
CA PRO A 45 -9.28 -9.58 -2.70
C PRO A 45 -9.48 -9.35 -4.19
N GLN A 46 -8.42 -9.35 -5.00
CA GLN A 46 -8.53 -9.17 -6.45
C GLN A 46 -9.34 -10.31 -7.09
N LEU A 47 -9.21 -11.53 -6.59
CA LEU A 47 -9.96 -12.69 -7.11
C LEU A 47 -11.42 -12.65 -6.66
N VAL A 48 -11.69 -12.36 -5.38
CA VAL A 48 -13.04 -12.44 -4.81
C VAL A 48 -13.85 -11.19 -5.15
N ILE A 49 -13.26 -10.01 -5.00
CA ILE A 49 -13.97 -8.73 -5.14
C ILE A 49 -14.11 -8.30 -6.59
N SER A 50 -13.23 -8.75 -7.49
CA SER A 50 -13.33 -8.42 -8.92
C SER A 50 -14.67 -8.83 -9.54
N ALA A 51 -15.23 -9.96 -9.10
CA ALA A 51 -16.55 -10.42 -9.53
C ALA A 51 -17.68 -9.56 -8.97
N SER A 52 -17.57 -9.11 -7.72
CA SER A 52 -18.59 -8.32 -7.03
C SER A 52 -18.59 -6.84 -7.46
N ILE A 53 -17.41 -6.25 -7.68
CA ILE A 53 -17.29 -4.83 -8.09
C ILE A 53 -17.84 -4.59 -9.49
N ARG A 54 -17.85 -5.60 -10.38
CA ARG A 54 -18.50 -5.47 -11.70
C ARG A 54 -19.98 -5.14 -11.60
N ARG A 55 -20.63 -5.45 -10.48
CA ARG A 55 -22.05 -5.16 -10.19
C ARG A 55 -22.24 -3.80 -9.51
N LEU A 56 -21.20 -3.22 -8.92
CA LEU A 56 -21.30 -1.93 -8.23
C LEU A 56 -21.27 -0.77 -9.23
N ARG A 57 -22.31 0.06 -9.17
CA ARG A 57 -22.50 1.24 -10.05
C ARG A 57 -21.55 2.40 -9.70
N ILE A 58 -21.02 2.45 -8.47
CA ILE A 58 -20.25 3.58 -7.95
C ILE A 58 -18.79 3.16 -7.64
N ARG A 59 -17.95 3.23 -8.67
CA ARG A 59 -16.52 2.87 -8.60
C ARG A 59 -15.66 3.88 -7.88
N LYS A 60 -16.06 5.15 -7.94
CA LYS A 60 -15.39 6.24 -7.25
C LYS A 60 -15.34 6.00 -5.74
N THR A 61 -16.44 5.51 -5.16
CA THR A 61 -16.53 5.23 -3.72
C THR A 61 -15.56 4.12 -3.30
N VAL A 62 -15.42 3.05 -4.09
CA VAL A 62 -14.48 1.96 -3.80
C VAL A 62 -13.04 2.47 -3.80
N TYR A 63 -12.69 3.31 -4.77
CA TYR A 63 -11.36 3.92 -4.83
C TYR A 63 -11.10 4.84 -3.64
N MET A 64 -12.07 5.69 -3.28
CA MET A 64 -11.96 6.58 -2.12
C MET A 64 -11.82 5.80 -0.82
N LEU A 65 -12.62 4.76 -0.61
CA LEU A 65 -12.49 3.87 0.55
C LEU A 65 -11.11 3.23 0.63
N GLY A 66 -10.59 2.73 -0.50
CA GLY A 66 -9.24 2.18 -0.55
C GLY A 66 -8.17 3.21 -0.15
N CYS A 67 -8.27 4.46 -0.62
CA CYS A 67 -7.36 5.53 -0.25
C CYS A 67 -7.44 5.89 1.24
N VAL A 68 -8.65 5.97 1.81
CA VAL A 68 -8.85 6.24 3.24
C VAL A 68 -8.26 5.13 4.11
N VAL A 69 -8.49 3.87 3.75
CA VAL A 69 -7.94 2.71 4.47
C VAL A 69 -6.40 2.71 4.43
N GLN A 70 -5.80 3.02 3.27
CA GLN A 70 -4.35 3.14 3.16
C GLN A 70 -3.81 4.30 4.01
N ALA A 71 -4.45 5.47 3.97
CA ALA A 71 -4.03 6.62 4.76
C ALA A 71 -4.12 6.31 6.26
N ALA A 72 -5.21 5.68 6.72
CA ALA A 72 -5.36 5.26 8.11
C ALA A 72 -4.25 4.29 8.56
N ALA A 73 -3.87 3.34 7.71
CA ALA A 73 -2.79 2.42 8.00
C ALA A 73 -1.43 3.13 8.12
N ILE A 74 -1.14 4.09 7.23
CA ILE A 74 0.11 4.89 7.28
C ILE A 74 0.16 5.73 8.55
N ILE A 75 -0.95 6.39 8.92
CA ILE A 75 -1.05 7.14 10.17
C ILE A 75 -0.84 6.19 11.37
N GLY A 76 -1.42 5.01 11.33
CA GLY A 76 -1.23 3.97 12.35
C GLY A 76 0.25 3.59 12.54
N PHE A 77 1.01 3.44 11.45
CA PHE A 77 2.46 3.22 11.50
C PHE A 77 3.20 4.40 12.11
N GLY A 78 2.84 5.63 11.75
CA GLY A 78 3.42 6.83 12.34
C GLY A 78 3.19 6.92 13.84
N LEU A 79 1.96 6.67 14.28
CA LEU A 79 1.61 6.64 15.71
C LEU A 79 2.33 5.51 16.45
N MET A 80 2.40 4.33 15.84
CA MET A 80 3.13 3.20 16.42
C MET A 80 4.62 3.54 16.60
N GLY A 81 5.26 4.19 15.63
CA GLY A 81 6.65 4.65 15.77
C GLY A 81 6.83 5.68 16.90
N TRP A 82 5.85 6.58 17.06
CA TRP A 82 5.89 7.59 18.12
C TRP A 82 5.75 7.00 19.53
N PHE A 83 4.87 6.02 19.70
CA PHE A 83 4.58 5.39 20.99
C PHE A 83 5.36 4.08 21.23
N ALA A 84 6.30 3.71 20.36
CA ALA A 84 6.99 2.41 20.40
C ALA A 84 7.67 2.12 21.76
N GLN A 85 8.19 3.15 22.43
CA GLN A 85 8.93 3.02 23.68
C GLN A 85 8.08 2.52 24.87
N GLY A 86 6.74 2.59 24.78
CA GLY A 86 5.82 2.16 25.84
C GLY A 86 5.26 0.74 25.70
N PHE A 87 5.55 0.06 24.59
CA PHE A 87 4.92 -1.23 24.28
C PHE A 87 5.93 -2.38 24.20
N PRO A 88 5.57 -3.60 24.64
CA PRO A 88 6.42 -4.77 24.48
C PRO A 88 6.59 -5.13 23.00
N ALA A 89 7.76 -5.67 22.65
CA ALA A 89 8.13 -6.01 21.26
C ALA A 89 7.08 -6.91 20.56
N TYR A 90 6.45 -7.82 21.30
CA TYR A 90 5.40 -8.69 20.78
C TYR A 90 4.18 -7.89 20.28
N VAL A 91 3.72 -6.90 21.04
CA VAL A 91 2.59 -6.02 20.68
C VAL A 91 2.93 -5.22 19.44
N LEU A 92 4.14 -4.67 19.37
CA LEU A 92 4.63 -3.96 18.19
C LEU A 92 4.63 -4.86 16.95
N GLY A 93 5.09 -6.11 17.09
CA GLY A 93 5.08 -7.08 16.00
C GLY A 93 3.67 -7.41 15.50
N VAL A 94 2.74 -7.72 16.38
CA VAL A 94 1.35 -8.05 16.01
C VAL A 94 0.65 -6.83 15.37
N THR A 95 0.78 -5.65 15.97
CA THR A 95 0.19 -4.42 15.45
C THR A 95 0.73 -4.09 14.06
N SER A 96 2.02 -4.29 13.82
CA SER A 96 2.64 -4.09 12.51
C SER A 96 2.04 -5.00 11.45
N VAL A 97 1.90 -6.29 11.75
CA VAL A 97 1.31 -7.26 10.82
C VAL A 97 -0.14 -6.89 10.49
N VAL A 98 -0.93 -6.47 11.49
CA VAL A 98 -2.31 -6.02 11.28
C VAL A 98 -2.35 -4.76 10.42
N LEU A 99 -1.52 -3.77 10.68
CA LEU A 99 -1.47 -2.54 9.88
C LEU A 99 -1.07 -2.81 8.42
N ILE A 100 -0.12 -3.74 8.19
CA ILE A 100 0.25 -4.16 6.84
C ILE A 100 -0.90 -4.85 6.15
N ALA A 101 -1.64 -5.70 6.85
CA ALA A 101 -2.82 -6.37 6.31
C ALA A 101 -3.88 -5.35 5.88
N VAL A 102 -4.17 -4.35 6.71
CA VAL A 102 -5.09 -3.25 6.42
C VAL A 102 -4.61 -2.42 5.22
N PHE A 103 -3.33 -2.09 5.19
CA PHE A 103 -2.72 -1.36 4.07
C PHE A 103 -2.82 -2.13 2.75
N ALA A 104 -2.48 -3.43 2.77
CA ALA A 104 -2.56 -4.29 1.58
C ALA A 104 -4.00 -4.45 1.07
N PHE A 105 -4.97 -4.54 1.98
CA PHE A 105 -6.39 -4.57 1.63
C PHE A 105 -6.83 -3.27 0.96
N GLY A 106 -6.52 -2.11 1.53
CA GLY A 106 -6.81 -0.80 0.94
C GLY A 106 -6.18 -0.65 -0.46
N ARG A 107 -4.93 -1.08 -0.62
CA ARG A 107 -4.23 -1.10 -1.90
C ARG A 107 -4.92 -1.97 -2.94
N SER A 108 -5.40 -3.13 -2.53
CA SER A 108 -6.15 -4.04 -3.39
C SER A 108 -7.42 -3.38 -3.94
N LEU A 109 -8.20 -2.70 -3.09
CA LEU A 109 -9.40 -1.95 -3.49
C LEU A 109 -9.08 -0.86 -4.51
N CYS A 110 -8.05 -0.06 -4.27
CA CYS A 110 -7.59 0.97 -5.20
C CYS A 110 -7.16 0.37 -6.55
N SER A 111 -6.42 -0.74 -6.53
CA SER A 111 -5.93 -1.42 -7.74
C SER A 111 -7.07 -1.96 -8.60
N ILE A 112 -8.08 -2.59 -7.98
CA ILE A 112 -9.24 -3.14 -8.68
C ILE A 112 -10.06 -2.01 -9.30
N ALA A 113 -10.40 -0.98 -8.53
CA ALA A 113 -11.17 0.17 -9.01
C ALA A 113 -10.46 0.87 -10.18
N PHE A 114 -9.13 1.00 -10.11
CA PHE A 114 -8.34 1.58 -11.19
C PHE A 114 -8.33 0.74 -12.47
N LYS A 115 -8.06 -0.56 -12.34
CA LYS A 115 -8.04 -1.46 -13.51
C LYS A 115 -9.38 -1.48 -14.23
N ASP A 116 -10.49 -1.39 -13.49
CA ASP A 116 -11.82 -1.36 -14.07
C ASP A 116 -12.12 -0.03 -14.78
N VAL A 117 -11.72 1.12 -14.21
CA VAL A 117 -11.82 2.42 -14.87
C VAL A 117 -10.95 2.45 -16.13
N LEU A 118 -9.68 2.03 -16.03
CA LEU A 118 -8.76 1.97 -17.16
C LEU A 118 -9.30 1.08 -18.29
N GLY A 119 -9.93 -0.05 -17.89
CA GLY A 119 -10.52 -0.99 -18.82
C GLY A 119 -11.72 -0.45 -19.61
N LYS A 120 -12.40 0.59 -19.11
CA LYS A 120 -13.58 1.19 -19.76
C LYS A 120 -13.31 2.51 -20.47
N THR A 121 -12.30 3.24 -20.03
CA THR A 121 -12.01 4.59 -20.55
C THR A 121 -10.87 4.61 -21.55
N VAL A 122 -10.03 3.57 -21.59
CA VAL A 122 -8.83 3.54 -22.42
C VAL A 122 -8.81 2.34 -23.35
N ASP A 123 -8.50 2.57 -24.63
CA ASP A 123 -8.32 1.53 -25.63
C ASP A 123 -7.21 0.55 -25.23
N LYS A 124 -7.38 -0.71 -25.61
CA LYS A 124 -6.47 -1.82 -25.25
C LYS A 124 -5.00 -1.51 -25.57
N GLY A 125 -4.72 -0.85 -26.69
CA GLY A 125 -3.36 -0.51 -27.13
C GLY A 125 -2.65 0.55 -26.28
N ARG A 126 -3.38 1.42 -25.58
CA ARG A 126 -2.82 2.53 -24.80
C ARG A 126 -2.74 2.28 -23.29
N ARG A 127 -3.36 1.20 -22.78
CA ARG A 127 -3.39 0.89 -21.33
C ARG A 127 -2.01 0.67 -20.75
N GLY A 128 -1.14 -0.03 -21.48
CA GLY A 128 0.24 -0.28 -21.06
C GLY A 128 1.06 1.02 -20.94
N SER A 129 0.94 1.90 -21.92
CA SER A 129 1.64 3.19 -21.95
C SER A 129 1.24 4.09 -20.77
N ILE A 130 -0.06 4.22 -20.48
CA ILE A 130 -0.55 5.03 -19.37
C ILE A 130 -0.09 4.46 -18.02
N SER A 131 -0.15 3.14 -17.86
CA SER A 131 0.33 2.48 -16.64
C SER A 131 1.85 2.61 -16.48
N GLY A 132 2.59 2.54 -17.59
CA GLY A 132 4.05 2.74 -17.63
C GLY A 132 4.43 4.16 -17.21
N ILE A 133 3.85 5.18 -17.85
CA ILE A 133 4.11 6.60 -17.53
C ILE A 133 3.80 6.89 -16.05
N ALA A 134 2.64 6.42 -15.53
CA ALA A 134 2.30 6.61 -14.14
C ALA A 134 3.29 5.90 -13.18
N GLY A 135 3.84 4.76 -13.59
CA GLY A 135 4.89 4.05 -12.83
C GLY A 135 6.21 4.80 -12.83
N THR A 136 6.66 5.28 -14.00
CA THR A 136 7.91 6.03 -14.14
C THR A 136 7.87 7.35 -13.36
N VAL A 137 6.79 8.12 -13.46
CA VAL A 137 6.63 9.36 -12.69
C VAL A 137 6.68 9.07 -11.18
N ALA A 138 6.00 8.02 -10.70
CA ALA A 138 6.05 7.65 -9.31
C ALA A 138 7.46 7.27 -8.85
N ALA A 139 8.20 6.48 -9.64
CA ALA A 139 9.57 6.08 -9.34
C ALA A 139 10.52 7.28 -9.26
N VAL A 140 10.42 8.22 -10.21
CA VAL A 140 11.24 9.45 -10.21
C VAL A 140 10.95 10.31 -8.98
N VAL A 141 9.67 10.53 -8.65
CA VAL A 141 9.31 11.32 -7.46
C VAL A 141 9.78 10.65 -6.16
N THR A 142 9.63 9.33 -6.06
CA THR A 142 10.11 8.57 -4.89
C THR A 142 11.63 8.66 -4.76
N LEU A 143 12.37 8.57 -5.86
CA LEU A 143 13.82 8.73 -5.88
C LEU A 143 14.24 10.13 -5.43
N LEU A 144 13.60 11.17 -5.95
CA LEU A 144 13.89 12.55 -5.57
C LEU A 144 13.62 12.80 -4.09
N LEU A 145 12.52 12.28 -3.55
CA LEU A 145 12.22 12.35 -2.13
C LEU A 145 13.25 11.59 -1.29
N ALA A 146 13.64 10.39 -1.71
CA ALA A 146 14.66 9.62 -1.00
C ALA A 146 16.00 10.37 -0.93
N ILE A 147 16.42 11.02 -2.01
CA ILE A 147 17.62 11.86 -2.03
C ILE A 147 17.46 13.08 -1.11
N ALA A 148 16.30 13.74 -1.15
CA ALA A 148 16.03 14.91 -0.29
C ALA A 148 16.06 14.57 1.21
N PHE A 149 15.63 13.37 1.60
CA PHE A 149 15.68 12.89 2.99
C PHE A 149 17.03 12.33 3.40
N SER A 150 17.92 12.01 2.46
CA SER A 150 19.27 11.51 2.75
C SER A 150 20.30 12.63 2.96
N MET A 151 19.96 13.86 2.60
CA MET A 151 20.80 15.06 2.83
C MET A 151 20.46 15.73 4.16
#